data_76d581ee0ce49b72bacaf4e1508d42dc
#
_entry.id   76d581ee0ce49b72bacaf4e1508d42dc
#
_cell.length_a   1.000
_cell.length_b   1.000
_cell.length_c   1.000
_cell.angle_alpha   90.00
_cell.angle_beta   90.00
_cell.angle_gamma   90.00
#
_symmetry.space_group_name_H-M   'P 1'
#
loop_
_entity.id
_entity.type
_entity.pdbx_description
1 polymer ?
#
loop_
_entity_poly.entity_id
_entity_poly.type
_entity_poly.pdbx_seq_one_letter_code
_entity_poly.pdbx_strand_id
1 'polypeptide(L)'
;MPEELELNIDQLPFSMEAEQSVLGAILVEPECIAKVLELLTPESFYRPQHRQLFSIMLAMFTSAQPIDFVTVLEKAKSERVFASDADAKGYLTQLVQVVPSAANVEAYAKLVQEKYYMRTLIGVAKSIISNSEKSDADARGPVSYTHLRAHETLRH
;
A
#
# COMPACT_ATOMS: atom_id res chain seq x y z
N MET A 1 21.39 22.05 -16.65
CA MET A 1 20.66 20.91 -17.21
C MET A 1 19.92 20.27 -16.07
N PRO A 2 18.64 20.27 -16.10
CA PRO A 2 17.97 19.37 -15.22
C PRO A 2 18.45 17.99 -15.61
N GLU A 3 19.25 17.41 -14.75
CA GLU A 3 19.37 15.99 -14.78
C GLU A 3 17.97 15.48 -14.75
N GLU A 4 17.66 14.91 -15.81
CA GLU A 4 16.48 14.20 -16.14
C GLU A 4 15.93 13.59 -14.89
N LEU A 5 14.83 14.09 -14.49
CA LEU A 5 13.82 13.31 -13.84
C LEU A 5 13.55 12.11 -14.75
N GLU A 6 14.52 11.22 -14.88
CA GLU A 6 14.22 9.84 -15.18
C GLU A 6 13.39 9.38 -13.99
N LEU A 7 12.12 9.75 -14.06
CA LEU A 7 11.11 9.05 -13.31
C LEU A 7 11.28 7.60 -13.71
N ASN A 8 12.05 6.90 -12.91
CA ASN A 8 12.13 5.45 -13.03
C ASN A 8 10.76 4.92 -12.62
N ILE A 9 9.82 5.04 -13.56
CA ILE A 9 8.41 4.69 -13.41
C ILE A 9 8.26 3.18 -13.10
N ASP A 10 9.35 2.43 -13.25
CA ASP A 10 9.38 1.00 -12.99
C ASP A 10 9.61 0.66 -11.51
N GLN A 11 10.13 1.60 -10.72
CA GLN A 11 10.25 1.43 -9.27
C GLN A 11 9.21 2.27 -8.53
N LEU A 12 8.20 1.59 -7.98
CA LEU A 12 7.19 2.25 -7.18
C LEU A 12 7.77 2.65 -5.82
N PRO A 13 7.52 3.89 -5.34
CA PRO A 13 8.03 4.34 -4.07
C PRO A 13 7.37 3.62 -2.91
N PHE A 14 8.16 3.16 -1.96
CA PHE A 14 7.70 2.62 -0.68
C PHE A 14 8.81 2.73 0.35
N SER A 15 8.45 2.67 1.62
CA SER A 15 9.41 2.64 2.70
C SER A 15 9.24 1.36 3.50
N MET A 16 10.13 0.40 3.31
CA MET A 16 10.14 -0.85 4.05
C MET A 16 10.20 -0.60 5.56
N GLU A 17 11.09 0.29 5.96
CA GLU A 17 11.29 0.62 7.37
C GLU A 17 10.04 1.23 8.00
N ALA A 18 9.37 2.14 7.31
CA ALA A 18 8.14 2.74 7.82
C ALA A 18 7.02 1.71 7.95
N GLU A 19 6.85 0.86 6.95
CA GLU A 19 5.85 -0.21 7.00
C GLU A 19 6.11 -1.17 8.16
N GLN A 20 7.36 -1.62 8.31
CA GLN A 20 7.77 -2.48 9.41
C GLN A 20 7.58 -1.81 10.77
N SER A 21 7.89 -0.52 10.85
CA SER A 21 7.78 0.24 12.10
C SER A 21 6.33 0.40 12.55
N VAL A 22 5.41 0.63 11.61
CA VAL A 22 3.98 0.69 11.93
C VAL A 22 3.48 -0.65 12.45
N LEU A 23 3.79 -1.74 11.76
CA LEU A 23 3.33 -3.07 12.16
C LEU A 23 3.96 -3.50 13.49
N GLY A 24 5.26 -3.24 13.67
CA GLY A 24 5.96 -3.51 14.91
C GLY A 24 5.41 -2.71 16.09
N ALA A 25 5.08 -1.45 15.87
CA ALA A 25 4.48 -0.60 16.90
C ALA A 25 3.13 -1.16 17.39
N ILE A 26 2.29 -1.65 16.47
CA ILE A 26 1.00 -2.26 16.83
C ILE A 26 1.22 -3.54 17.64
N LEU A 27 2.23 -4.33 17.31
CA LEU A 27 2.55 -5.54 18.08
C LEU A 27 3.05 -5.23 19.50
N VAL A 28 3.79 -4.14 19.65
CA VAL A 28 4.35 -3.72 20.95
C VAL A 28 3.29 -3.00 21.80
N GLU A 29 2.54 -2.09 21.20
CA GLU A 29 1.50 -1.30 21.85
C GLU A 29 0.22 -1.33 21.00
N PRO A 30 -0.62 -2.36 21.16
CA PRO A 30 -1.79 -2.54 20.28
C PRO A 30 -2.76 -1.36 20.27
N GLU A 31 -2.82 -0.58 21.34
CA GLU A 31 -3.70 0.59 21.44
C GLU A 31 -3.39 1.65 20.37
N CYS A 32 -2.16 1.67 19.84
CA CYS A 32 -1.79 2.65 18.84
C CYS A 32 -2.47 2.41 17.48
N ILE A 33 -3.08 1.23 17.28
CA ILE A 33 -3.79 0.92 16.02
C ILE A 33 -4.88 1.95 15.72
N ALA A 34 -5.55 2.47 16.73
CA ALA A 34 -6.60 3.47 16.54
C ALA A 34 -6.11 4.71 15.80
N LYS A 35 -4.91 5.19 16.15
CA LYS A 35 -4.26 6.32 15.45
C LYS A 35 -3.86 5.96 14.02
N VAL A 36 -3.35 4.75 13.85
CA VAL A 36 -2.91 4.26 12.54
C VAL A 36 -4.08 4.15 11.58
N LEU A 37 -5.25 3.70 12.05
CA LEU A 37 -6.45 3.54 11.23
C LEU A 37 -7.04 4.87 10.73
N GLU A 38 -6.68 5.99 11.35
CA GLU A 38 -7.04 7.31 10.82
C GLU A 38 -6.28 7.65 9.53
N LEU A 39 -5.13 7.03 9.32
CA LEU A 39 -4.22 7.35 8.23
C LEU A 39 -4.09 6.23 7.19
N LEU A 40 -4.21 4.98 7.59
CA LEU A 40 -3.87 3.83 6.77
C LEU A 40 -5.02 2.83 6.65
N THR A 41 -5.05 2.20 5.49
CA THR A 41 -5.83 0.99 5.21
C THR A 41 -4.84 -0.13 4.83
N PRO A 42 -5.27 -1.40 4.74
CA PRO A 42 -4.36 -2.46 4.27
C PRO A 42 -3.73 -2.17 2.92
N GLU A 43 -4.46 -1.51 2.02
CA GLU A 43 -3.96 -1.14 0.69
C GLU A 43 -2.85 -0.10 0.72
N SER A 44 -2.70 0.63 1.83
CA SER A 44 -1.65 1.63 1.99
C SER A 44 -0.25 1.02 2.01
N PHE A 45 -0.13 -0.27 2.35
CA PHE A 45 1.14 -0.98 2.40
C PHE A 45 1.52 -1.50 1.02
N TYR A 46 2.79 -1.42 0.70
CA TYR A 46 3.31 -1.90 -0.58
C TYR A 46 3.53 -3.41 -0.57
N ARG A 47 4.12 -3.93 0.51
CA ARG A 47 4.44 -5.37 0.61
C ARG A 47 3.17 -6.18 0.83
N PRO A 48 2.96 -7.26 0.04
CA PRO A 48 1.77 -8.09 0.21
C PRO A 48 1.62 -8.66 1.61
N GLN A 49 2.71 -9.10 2.23
CA GLN A 49 2.68 -9.63 3.58
C GLN A 49 2.30 -8.56 4.61
N HIS A 50 2.74 -7.32 4.40
CA HIS A 50 2.36 -6.20 5.26
C HIS A 50 0.88 -5.88 5.15
N ARG A 51 0.33 -5.90 3.93
CA ARG A 51 -1.11 -5.73 3.72
C ARG A 51 -1.91 -6.81 4.45
N GLN A 52 -1.47 -8.06 4.35
CA GLN A 52 -2.13 -9.18 5.01
C GLN A 52 -2.04 -9.08 6.53
N LEU A 53 -0.88 -8.75 7.07
CA LEU A 53 -0.70 -8.56 8.51
C LEU A 53 -1.57 -7.42 9.05
N PHE A 54 -1.59 -6.29 8.35
CA PHE A 54 -2.41 -5.16 8.76
C PHE A 54 -3.91 -5.50 8.68
N SER A 55 -4.31 -6.24 7.65
CA SER A 55 -5.68 -6.73 7.51
C SER A 55 -6.09 -7.63 8.67
N ILE A 56 -5.19 -8.51 9.11
CA ILE A 56 -5.39 -9.35 10.30
C ILE A 56 -5.59 -8.48 11.55
N MET A 57 -4.71 -7.51 11.76
CA MET A 57 -4.77 -6.61 12.91
C MET A 57 -6.07 -5.78 12.91
N LEU A 58 -6.48 -5.30 11.75
CA LEU A 58 -7.73 -4.56 11.58
C LEU A 58 -8.94 -5.43 11.91
N ALA A 59 -8.97 -6.66 11.40
CA ALA A 59 -10.05 -7.59 11.68
C ALA A 59 -10.15 -7.92 13.18
N MET A 60 -9.01 -8.10 13.83
CA MET A 60 -8.96 -8.34 15.27
C MET A 60 -9.44 -7.13 16.08
N PHE A 61 -9.04 -5.93 15.65
CA PHE A 61 -9.48 -4.69 16.28
C PHE A 61 -10.99 -4.51 16.17
N THR A 62 -11.55 -4.72 14.98
CA THR A 62 -13.00 -4.56 14.76
C THR A 62 -13.83 -5.62 15.47
N SER A 63 -13.25 -6.80 15.72
CA SER A 63 -13.90 -7.89 16.45
C SER A 63 -13.64 -7.83 17.97
N ALA A 64 -12.95 -6.79 18.43
CA ALA A 64 -12.56 -6.64 19.84
C ALA A 64 -11.74 -7.83 20.37
N GLN A 65 -10.94 -8.43 19.50
CA GLN A 65 -10.01 -9.50 19.88
C GLN A 65 -8.67 -8.89 20.33
N PRO A 66 -7.99 -9.52 21.32
CA PRO A 66 -6.66 -9.04 21.73
C PRO A 66 -5.67 -9.12 20.59
N ILE A 67 -4.93 -8.04 20.36
CA ILE A 67 -3.86 -7.97 19.37
C ILE A 67 -2.54 -8.04 20.12
N ASP A 68 -1.79 -9.10 19.89
CA ASP A 68 -0.43 -9.25 20.42
C ASP A 68 0.38 -10.15 19.49
N PHE A 69 1.64 -10.36 19.84
CA PHE A 69 2.54 -11.21 19.05
C PHE A 69 1.97 -12.60 18.81
N VAL A 70 1.44 -13.24 19.86
CA VAL A 70 0.94 -14.61 19.79
C VAL A 70 -0.32 -14.71 18.93
N THR A 71 -1.28 -13.83 19.16
CA THR A 71 -2.56 -13.87 18.43
C THR A 71 -2.38 -13.55 16.95
N VAL A 72 -1.55 -12.56 16.63
CA VAL A 72 -1.23 -12.21 15.23
C VAL A 72 -0.45 -13.34 14.56
N LEU A 73 0.51 -13.93 15.27
CA LEU A 73 1.29 -15.05 14.73
C LEU A 73 0.40 -16.24 14.37
N GLU A 74 -0.52 -16.62 15.26
CA GLU A 74 -1.44 -17.73 14.98
C GLU A 74 -2.33 -17.47 13.76
N LYS A 75 -2.84 -16.25 13.64
CA LYS A 75 -3.62 -15.84 12.46
C LYS A 75 -2.79 -15.85 11.19
N ALA A 76 -1.55 -15.33 11.25
CA ALA A 76 -0.66 -15.31 10.11
C ALA A 76 -0.30 -16.72 9.63
N LYS A 77 -0.12 -17.66 10.55
CA LYS A 77 0.08 -19.08 10.22
C LYS A 77 -1.16 -19.67 9.56
N SER A 78 -2.33 -19.43 10.14
CA SER A 78 -3.61 -19.93 9.67
C SER A 78 -3.91 -19.44 8.24
N GLU A 79 -3.63 -18.19 7.95
CA GLU A 79 -3.86 -17.57 6.64
C GLU A 79 -2.70 -17.75 5.67
N ARG A 80 -1.65 -18.41 6.08
CA ARG A 80 -0.46 -18.68 5.26
C ARG A 80 0.13 -17.42 4.64
N VAL A 81 0.28 -16.39 5.46
CA VAL A 81 0.90 -15.12 5.05
C VAL A 81 2.34 -15.32 4.61
N PHE A 82 3.04 -16.26 5.24
CA PHE A 82 4.42 -16.59 4.96
C PHE A 82 4.54 -18.05 4.48
N ALA A 83 5.67 -18.37 3.87
CA ALA A 83 5.92 -19.69 3.29
C ALA A 83 5.93 -20.82 4.33
N SER A 84 6.33 -20.53 5.57
CA SER A 84 6.37 -21.49 6.66
C SER A 84 6.02 -20.84 8.00
N ASP A 85 5.69 -21.66 8.99
CA ASP A 85 5.43 -21.19 10.36
C ASP A 85 6.68 -20.57 10.98
N ALA A 86 7.86 -21.13 10.67
CA ALA A 86 9.13 -20.59 11.13
C ALA A 86 9.40 -19.21 10.53
N ASP A 87 9.11 -19.01 9.25
CA ASP A 87 9.24 -17.71 8.59
C ASP A 87 8.29 -16.68 9.21
N ALA A 88 7.06 -17.06 9.50
CA ALA A 88 6.09 -16.20 10.17
C ALA A 88 6.62 -15.72 11.52
N LYS A 89 7.07 -16.64 12.34
CA LYS A 89 7.60 -16.31 13.67
C LYS A 89 8.85 -15.44 13.58
N GLY A 90 9.77 -15.78 12.69
CA GLY A 90 10.99 -15.01 12.47
C GLY A 90 10.71 -13.58 12.03
N TYR A 91 9.78 -13.41 11.10
CA TYR A 91 9.43 -12.08 10.59
C TYR A 91 8.75 -11.22 11.64
N LEU A 92 7.77 -11.74 12.35
CA LEU A 92 7.11 -11.00 13.43
C LEU A 92 8.08 -10.64 14.56
N THR A 93 9.04 -11.52 14.87
CA THR A 93 10.12 -11.22 15.81
C THR A 93 10.96 -10.04 15.32
N GLN A 94 11.29 -10.01 14.05
CA GLN A 94 12.01 -8.90 13.43
C GLN A 94 11.21 -7.59 13.55
N LEU A 95 9.91 -7.62 13.30
CA LEU A 95 9.06 -6.42 13.40
C LEU A 95 9.10 -5.82 14.81
N VAL A 96 9.02 -6.67 15.83
CA VAL A 96 9.06 -6.20 17.22
C VAL A 96 10.42 -5.60 17.58
N GLN A 97 11.49 -6.14 17.01
CA GLN A 97 12.85 -5.66 17.27
C GLN A 97 13.18 -4.33 16.60
N VAL A 98 12.54 -4.02 15.48
CA VAL A 98 12.78 -2.78 14.72
C VAL A 98 12.29 -1.54 15.49
N VAL A 99 11.27 -1.70 16.33
CA VAL A 99 10.61 -0.56 16.98
C VAL A 99 10.86 -0.60 18.49
N PRO A 100 11.62 0.36 19.02
CA PRO A 100 11.81 0.44 20.48
C PRO A 100 10.56 0.92 21.21
N SER A 101 9.69 1.69 20.58
CA SER A 101 8.42 2.14 21.17
C SER A 101 7.44 2.58 20.09
N ALA A 102 6.16 2.61 20.41
CA ALA A 102 5.12 3.10 19.53
C ALA A 102 4.94 4.63 19.55
N ALA A 103 5.81 5.35 20.24
CA ALA A 103 5.68 6.81 20.41
C ALA A 103 5.68 7.58 19.08
N ASN A 104 6.39 7.08 18.06
CA ASN A 104 6.50 7.72 16.76
C ASN A 104 5.63 7.07 15.68
N VAL A 105 4.67 6.23 16.06
CA VAL A 105 3.86 5.46 15.10
C VAL A 105 3.14 6.37 14.11
N GLU A 106 2.66 7.51 14.54
CA GLU A 106 1.96 8.46 13.67
C GLU A 106 2.86 8.99 12.57
N ALA A 107 4.11 9.32 12.89
CA ALA A 107 5.10 9.76 11.90
C ALA A 107 5.40 8.66 10.87
N TYR A 108 5.54 7.42 11.31
CA TYR A 108 5.74 6.28 10.41
C TYR A 108 4.52 6.02 9.53
N ALA A 109 3.32 6.13 10.11
CA ALA A 109 2.07 5.97 9.37
C ALA A 109 1.90 7.05 8.30
N LYS A 110 2.25 8.29 8.59
CA LYS A 110 2.24 9.37 7.61
C LYS A 110 3.20 9.10 6.46
N LEU A 111 4.38 8.56 6.75
CA LEU A 111 5.34 8.21 5.72
C LEU A 111 4.82 7.08 4.81
N VAL A 112 4.18 6.06 5.37
CA VAL A 112 3.53 5.00 4.60
C VAL A 112 2.42 5.60 3.71
N GLN A 113 1.59 6.46 4.26
CA GLN A 113 0.51 7.14 3.53
C GLN A 113 1.05 7.97 2.37
N GLU A 114 2.11 8.74 2.61
CA GLU A 114 2.75 9.55 1.58
C GLU A 114 3.24 8.69 0.41
N LYS A 115 3.92 7.59 0.70
CA LYS A 115 4.39 6.66 -0.33
C LYS A 115 3.24 6.02 -1.09
N TYR A 116 2.17 5.68 -0.40
CA TYR A 116 0.96 5.16 -1.03
C TYR A 116 0.35 6.17 -2.02
N TYR A 117 0.23 7.43 -1.61
CA TYR A 117 -0.28 8.48 -2.51
C TYR A 117 0.61 8.68 -3.72
N MET A 118 1.92 8.62 -3.54
CA MET A 118 2.87 8.70 -4.67
C MET A 118 2.66 7.55 -5.65
N ARG A 119 2.48 6.32 -5.16
CA ARG A 119 2.18 5.16 -6.02
C ARG A 119 0.86 5.34 -6.77
N THR A 120 -0.14 5.85 -6.09
CA THR A 120 -1.46 6.13 -6.69
C THR A 120 -1.34 7.15 -7.81
N LEU A 121 -0.60 8.24 -7.59
CA LEU A 121 -0.35 9.25 -8.61
C LEU A 121 0.38 8.68 -9.82
N ILE A 122 1.40 7.87 -9.59
CA ILE A 122 2.14 7.21 -10.67
C ILE A 122 1.22 6.30 -11.48
N GLY A 123 0.37 5.53 -10.81
CA GLY A 123 -0.62 4.66 -11.46
C GLY A 123 -1.60 5.44 -12.33
N VAL A 124 -2.11 6.57 -11.83
CA VAL A 124 -2.99 7.47 -12.59
C VAL A 124 -2.25 8.06 -13.79
N ALA A 125 -1.01 8.52 -13.60
CA ALA A 125 -0.19 9.08 -14.68
C ALA A 125 0.07 8.04 -15.78
N LYS A 126 0.40 6.81 -15.40
CA LYS A 126 0.56 5.70 -16.36
C LYS A 126 -0.72 5.42 -17.15
N SER A 127 -1.86 5.43 -16.48
CA SER A 127 -3.17 5.25 -17.12
C SER A 127 -3.46 6.35 -18.13
N ILE A 128 -3.17 7.60 -17.80
CA ILE A 128 -3.34 8.76 -18.70
C ILE A 128 -2.44 8.60 -19.92
N ILE A 129 -1.17 8.27 -19.74
CA ILE A 129 -0.22 8.06 -20.83
C ILE A 129 -0.69 6.93 -21.74
N SER A 130 -1.07 5.80 -21.19
CA SER A 130 -1.57 4.65 -21.92
C SER A 130 -2.82 4.99 -22.73
N ASN A 131 -3.75 5.71 -22.16
CA ASN A 131 -4.97 6.17 -22.85
C ASN A 131 -4.67 7.19 -23.93
N SER A 132 -3.70 8.09 -23.72
CA SER A 132 -3.22 9.02 -24.75
C SER A 132 -2.61 8.29 -25.94
N GLU A 133 -1.77 7.28 -25.71
CA GLU A 133 -1.17 6.48 -26.76
C GLU A 133 -2.21 5.71 -27.56
N LYS A 134 -3.22 5.14 -26.90
CA LYS A 134 -4.34 4.47 -27.56
C LYS A 134 -5.16 5.45 -28.39
N SER A 135 -5.40 6.64 -27.88
CA SER A 135 -6.12 7.70 -28.56
C SER A 135 -5.37 8.15 -29.82
N ASP A 136 -4.05 8.28 -29.76
CA ASP A 136 -3.22 8.59 -30.92
C ASP A 136 -3.20 7.46 -31.95
N ALA A 137 -3.16 6.22 -31.51
CA ALA A 137 -3.24 5.06 -32.40
C ALA A 137 -4.60 5.00 -33.11
N ASP A 138 -5.67 5.30 -32.41
CA ASP A 138 -7.03 5.37 -32.97
C ASP A 138 -7.19 6.58 -33.91
N ALA A 139 -6.52 7.69 -33.63
CA ALA A 139 -6.55 8.88 -34.46
C ALA A 139 -5.85 8.70 -35.81
N ARG A 140 -5.03 7.69 -35.98
CA ARG A 140 -4.36 7.36 -37.24
C ARG A 140 -5.16 6.43 -38.14
N GLY A 141 -6.31 5.92 -37.67
CA GLY A 141 -7.16 5.02 -38.42
C GLY A 141 -8.49 5.64 -38.83
N PRO A 142 -9.20 5.02 -39.79
CA PRO A 142 -10.52 5.53 -40.22
C PRO A 142 -11.58 5.53 -39.13
N VAL A 143 -11.40 4.73 -38.08
CA VAL A 143 -12.34 4.60 -36.96
C VAL A 143 -12.34 5.86 -36.09
N SER A 144 -11.25 6.62 -36.06
CA SER A 144 -11.14 7.84 -35.25
C SER A 144 -12.10 8.93 -35.67
N TYR A 145 -12.40 8.99 -36.96
CA TYR A 145 -13.30 9.99 -37.51
C TYR A 145 -14.73 9.80 -37.01
N THR A 146 -15.19 8.57 -36.96
CA THR A 146 -16.50 8.22 -36.41
C THR A 146 -16.60 8.48 -34.92
N HIS A 147 -15.52 8.23 -34.18
CA HIS A 147 -15.46 8.46 -32.76
C HIS A 147 -15.53 9.95 -32.40
N LEU A 148 -14.83 10.81 -33.11
CA LEU A 148 -14.89 12.26 -32.94
C LEU A 148 -16.30 12.81 -33.21
N ARG A 149 -17.00 12.30 -34.22
CA ARG A 149 -18.36 12.68 -34.50
C ARG A 149 -19.34 12.32 -33.39
N ALA A 150 -19.21 11.12 -32.83
CA ALA A 150 -20.03 10.67 -31.71
C ALA A 150 -19.81 11.53 -30.47
N HIS A 151 -18.59 11.98 -30.26
CA HIS A 151 -18.25 12.84 -29.14
C HIS A 151 -18.81 14.25 -29.29
N GLU A 152 -18.78 14.83 -30.48
CA GLU A 152 -19.39 16.13 -30.77
C GLU A 152 -20.90 16.09 -30.61
N THR A 153 -21.54 15.00 -30.98
CA THR A 153 -23.00 14.84 -30.85
C THR A 153 -23.43 14.76 -29.39
N LEU A 154 -22.62 14.21 -28.52
CA LEU A 154 -22.88 14.12 -27.08
C LEU A 154 -22.77 15.47 -26.34
N ARG A 155 -22.15 16.46 -26.93
CA ARG A 155 -22.07 17.82 -26.36
C ARG A 155 -23.33 18.67 -26.55
N HIS A 156 -24.20 18.24 -27.38
CA HIS A 156 -25.48 18.88 -27.65
C HIS A 156 -26.63 18.04 -27.09
#